data_fdd3120bc339dd4e02d00ef493d247e1
#
_entry.id   fdd3120bc339dd4e02d00ef493d247e1
#
_cell.length_a   1.000
_cell.length_b   1.000
_cell.length_c   1.000
_cell.angle_alpha   90.00
_cell.angle_beta   90.00
_cell.angle_gamma   90.00
#
_symmetry.space_group_name_H-M   'P 1'
#
loop_
_entity.id
_entity.type
_entity.pdbx_description
1 polymer ?
#
loop_
_entity_poly.entity_id
_entity_poly.type
_entity_poly.pdbx_seq_one_letter_code
_entity_poly.pdbx_strand_id
1 'polypeptide(L)'
;MNRKLWCIGVLLGAAVLLLSPAAGADESDPLPAPKGTPRERAVSTYNEGVRLMRDKHYAAAQEQFEQALTLDEVLAEAHNNLAFSLRMQGTHNFERALQHYNRALELKPDLARAYMYRGVLFTQMGDLSRARADHARLLALDQALASKLESIISGAGGRDEYDGLATQYD
;
A
#
# COMPACT_ATOMS: atom_id res chain seq x y z
N MET A 1 -26.45 80.32 -51.35
CA MET A 1 -27.14 79.23 -52.04
C MET A 1 -27.27 78.02 -51.15
N ASN A 2 -28.48 77.71 -50.85
CA ASN A 2 -29.02 76.67 -49.97
C ASN A 2 -28.32 75.28 -50.05
N ARG A 3 -28.17 74.61 -48.85
CA ARG A 3 -28.77 73.26 -48.70
C ARG A 3 -28.69 72.77 -47.27
N LYS A 4 -29.80 72.38 -46.82
CA LYS A 4 -30.27 71.98 -45.49
C LYS A 4 -29.52 70.79 -44.89
N LEU A 5 -29.20 70.88 -43.62
CA LEU A 5 -28.87 69.78 -42.72
C LEU A 5 -30.05 68.87 -42.46
N TRP A 6 -29.80 67.57 -42.48
CA TRP A 6 -30.68 66.59 -41.82
C TRP A 6 -29.86 65.84 -40.79
N CYS A 7 -30.24 66.05 -39.56
CA CYS A 7 -29.78 65.26 -38.44
C CYS A 7 -30.44 63.88 -38.42
N ILE A 8 -29.69 62.83 -38.46
CA ILE A 8 -30.15 61.47 -38.08
C ILE A 8 -29.51 61.13 -36.78
N GLY A 9 -30.33 61.13 -35.74
CA GLY A 9 -29.93 60.65 -34.40
C GLY A 9 -29.82 59.11 -34.41
N VAL A 10 -28.64 58.62 -34.11
CA VAL A 10 -28.45 57.21 -33.83
C VAL A 10 -28.53 57.05 -32.31
N LEU A 11 -29.61 56.44 -31.86
CA LEU A 11 -29.77 55.97 -30.47
C LEU A 11 -28.87 54.74 -30.30
N LEU A 12 -27.75 54.91 -29.65
CA LEU A 12 -26.95 53.80 -29.14
C LEU A 12 -27.61 53.25 -27.87
N GLY A 13 -28.38 52.19 -28.05
CA GLY A 13 -28.85 51.38 -26.93
C GLY A 13 -27.68 50.65 -26.27
N ALA A 14 -27.29 51.10 -25.09
CA ALA A 14 -26.38 50.40 -24.24
C ALA A 14 -27.09 49.13 -23.70
N ALA A 15 -26.81 47.97 -24.27
CA ALA A 15 -27.17 46.68 -23.67
C ALA A 15 -26.27 46.47 -22.47
N VAL A 16 -26.79 46.74 -21.29
CA VAL A 16 -26.17 46.31 -20.02
C VAL A 16 -26.33 44.81 -19.92
N LEU A 17 -25.28 44.07 -20.30
CA LEU A 17 -25.13 42.67 -19.97
C LEU A 17 -24.96 42.58 -18.45
N LEU A 18 -26.02 42.22 -17.75
CA LEU A 18 -25.96 41.79 -16.36
C LEU A 18 -25.21 40.43 -16.37
N LEU A 19 -23.91 40.48 -16.16
CA LEU A 19 -23.15 39.28 -15.71
C LEU A 19 -23.75 38.91 -14.35
N SER A 20 -24.57 37.87 -14.34
CA SER A 20 -24.85 37.16 -13.07
C SER A 20 -23.54 36.66 -12.54
N PRO A 21 -23.17 36.93 -11.27
CA PRO A 21 -22.05 36.25 -10.66
C PRO A 21 -22.41 34.76 -10.66
N ALA A 22 -21.60 33.96 -11.36
CA ALA A 22 -21.63 32.51 -11.16
C ALA A 22 -21.55 32.29 -9.63
N ALA A 23 -22.58 31.64 -9.10
CA ALA A 23 -22.58 31.21 -7.72
C ALA A 23 -21.28 30.43 -7.51
N GLY A 24 -20.34 31.06 -6.79
CA GLY A 24 -19.12 30.39 -6.38
C GLY A 24 -19.55 29.15 -5.63
N ALA A 25 -19.12 27.98 -6.09
CA ALA A 25 -19.17 26.79 -5.28
C ALA A 25 -18.45 27.17 -3.97
N ASP A 26 -19.18 27.11 -2.87
CA ASP A 26 -18.62 27.35 -1.55
C ASP A 26 -17.60 26.24 -1.29
N GLU A 27 -16.30 26.58 -1.40
CA GLU A 27 -15.19 25.67 -1.14
C GLU A 27 -15.14 25.22 0.33
N SER A 28 -16.10 25.62 1.14
CA SER A 28 -16.20 25.32 2.57
C SER A 28 -17.06 24.09 2.89
N ASP A 29 -17.69 23.44 1.89
CA ASP A 29 -18.38 22.19 2.15
C ASP A 29 -17.39 21.12 2.60
N PRO A 30 -17.51 20.59 3.83
CA PRO A 30 -16.61 19.54 4.30
C PRO A 30 -16.69 18.34 3.37
N LEU A 31 -15.53 17.80 2.99
CA LEU A 31 -15.48 16.58 2.18
C LEU A 31 -16.37 15.50 2.82
N PRO A 32 -17.14 14.76 2.02
CA PRO A 32 -18.00 13.71 2.55
C PRO A 32 -17.17 12.72 3.37
N ALA A 33 -17.66 12.41 4.57
CA ALA A 33 -16.97 11.49 5.45
C ALA A 33 -16.70 10.16 4.72
N PRO A 34 -15.49 9.59 4.88
CA PRO A 34 -15.15 8.34 4.22
C PRO A 34 -16.13 7.23 4.63
N LYS A 35 -16.63 6.47 3.66
CA LYS A 35 -17.57 5.38 3.88
C LYS A 35 -16.94 4.25 4.69
N GLY A 36 -17.70 3.66 5.60
CA GLY A 36 -17.30 2.50 6.40
C GLY A 36 -16.59 2.84 7.71
N THR A 37 -16.52 1.85 8.58
CA THR A 37 -15.76 1.90 9.84
C THR A 37 -14.25 2.02 9.58
N PRO A 38 -13.44 2.47 10.53
CA PRO A 38 -11.98 2.48 10.39
C PRO A 38 -11.43 1.10 9.99
N ARG A 39 -11.95 0.02 10.58
CA ARG A 39 -11.54 -1.34 10.27
C ARG A 39 -11.90 -1.77 8.84
N GLU A 40 -13.11 -1.48 8.37
CA GLU A 40 -13.52 -1.78 6.98
C GLU A 40 -12.63 -1.03 5.98
N ARG A 41 -12.29 0.21 6.28
CA ARG A 41 -11.36 1.00 5.46
C ARG A 41 -9.94 0.42 5.51
N ALA A 42 -9.46 -0.01 6.69
CA ALA A 42 -8.16 -0.67 6.82
C ALA A 42 -8.08 -1.93 5.95
N VAL A 43 -9.12 -2.78 5.98
CA VAL A 43 -9.19 -3.99 5.16
C VAL A 43 -9.23 -3.65 3.66
N SER A 44 -10.03 -2.66 3.27
CA SER A 44 -10.08 -2.23 1.86
C SER A 44 -8.73 -1.72 1.36
N THR A 45 -8.06 -0.88 2.14
CA THR A 45 -6.73 -0.35 1.83
C THR A 45 -5.67 -1.46 1.80
N TYR A 46 -5.73 -2.39 2.76
CA TYR A 46 -4.89 -3.59 2.77
C TYR A 46 -5.05 -4.43 1.49
N ASN A 47 -6.29 -4.66 1.04
CA ASN A 47 -6.55 -5.44 -0.17
C ASN A 47 -5.99 -4.75 -1.44
N GLU A 48 -6.03 -3.43 -1.51
CA GLU A 48 -5.37 -2.70 -2.59
C GLU A 48 -3.85 -2.87 -2.54
N GLY A 49 -3.24 -2.81 -1.34
CA GLY A 49 -1.83 -3.12 -1.14
C GLY A 49 -1.46 -4.53 -1.62
N VAL A 50 -2.31 -5.53 -1.33
CA VAL A 50 -2.11 -6.91 -1.81
C VAL A 50 -2.15 -6.98 -3.33
N ARG A 51 -3.07 -6.28 -3.99
CA ARG A 51 -3.14 -6.21 -5.45
C ARG A 51 -1.86 -5.63 -6.05
N LEU A 52 -1.40 -4.49 -5.54
CA LEU A 52 -0.16 -3.84 -5.97
C LEU A 52 1.08 -4.72 -5.73
N MET A 53 1.12 -5.42 -4.61
CA MET A 53 2.22 -6.36 -4.30
C MET A 53 2.26 -7.52 -5.29
N ARG A 54 1.11 -8.08 -5.70
CA ARG A 54 1.02 -9.11 -6.74
C ARG A 54 1.54 -8.61 -8.09
N ASP A 55 1.25 -7.34 -8.42
CA ASP A 55 1.73 -6.67 -9.63
C ASP A 55 3.20 -6.21 -9.50
N LYS A 56 3.89 -6.59 -8.40
CA LYS A 56 5.28 -6.24 -8.06
C LYS A 56 5.52 -4.72 -7.91
N HIS A 57 4.49 -3.94 -7.69
CA HIS A 57 4.58 -2.51 -7.39
C HIS A 57 4.84 -2.28 -5.89
N TYR A 58 6.00 -2.75 -5.41
CA TYR A 58 6.28 -2.87 -3.98
C TYR A 58 6.29 -1.53 -3.23
N ALA A 59 6.73 -0.43 -3.86
CA ALA A 59 6.70 0.89 -3.23
C ALA A 59 5.25 1.39 -3.03
N ALA A 60 4.40 1.25 -4.04
CA ALA A 60 2.99 1.61 -3.93
C ALA A 60 2.24 0.68 -2.96
N ALA A 61 2.56 -0.62 -2.94
CA ALA A 61 2.02 -1.56 -1.97
C ALA A 61 2.40 -1.19 -0.53
N GLN A 62 3.65 -0.76 -0.30
CA GLN A 62 4.10 -0.25 0.99
C GLN A 62 3.21 0.89 1.48
N GLU A 63 2.95 1.90 0.65
CA GLU A 63 2.11 3.05 1.01
C GLU A 63 0.71 2.62 1.44
N GLN A 64 0.10 1.65 0.72
CA GLN A 64 -1.22 1.13 1.08
C GLN A 64 -1.19 0.36 2.40
N PHE A 65 -0.17 -0.46 2.66
CA PHE A 65 -0.07 -1.17 3.93
C PHE A 65 0.19 -0.21 5.10
N GLU A 66 1.01 0.82 4.92
CA GLU A 66 1.21 1.87 5.93
C GLU A 66 -0.10 2.63 6.23
N GLN A 67 -0.88 2.96 5.21
CA GLN A 67 -2.20 3.57 5.39
C GLN A 67 -3.17 2.63 6.12
N ALA A 68 -3.20 1.34 5.75
CA ALA A 68 -4.03 0.35 6.44
C ALA A 68 -3.68 0.25 7.93
N LEU A 69 -2.38 0.26 8.27
CA LEU A 69 -1.89 0.23 9.65
C LEU A 69 -2.16 1.53 10.42
N THR A 70 -2.29 2.67 9.75
CA THR A 70 -2.77 3.91 10.38
C THR A 70 -4.24 3.80 10.82
N LEU A 71 -5.04 3.00 10.12
CA LEU A 71 -6.45 2.77 10.42
C LEU A 71 -6.67 1.60 11.40
N ASP A 72 -5.82 0.57 11.36
CA ASP A 72 -5.85 -0.59 12.25
C ASP A 72 -4.41 -1.11 12.46
N GLU A 73 -3.76 -0.64 13.53
CA GLU A 73 -2.36 -0.96 13.86
C GLU A 73 -2.12 -2.42 14.31
N VAL A 74 -3.17 -3.15 14.58
CA VAL A 74 -3.08 -4.56 15.03
C VAL A 74 -3.34 -5.57 13.91
N LEU A 75 -3.35 -5.14 12.67
CA LEU A 75 -3.53 -6.00 11.51
C LEU A 75 -2.20 -6.73 11.18
N ALA A 76 -2.04 -7.94 11.74
CA ALA A 76 -0.82 -8.75 11.62
C ALA A 76 -0.41 -9.02 10.16
N GLU A 77 -1.40 -9.30 9.31
CA GLU A 77 -1.20 -9.55 7.88
C GLU A 77 -0.66 -8.30 7.14
N ALA A 78 -1.10 -7.10 7.54
CA ALA A 78 -0.59 -5.87 6.95
C ALA A 78 0.87 -5.63 7.33
N HIS A 79 1.26 -5.89 8.59
CA HIS A 79 2.66 -5.86 9.00
C HIS A 79 3.51 -6.85 8.20
N ASN A 80 3.04 -8.10 8.02
CA ASN A 80 3.75 -9.11 7.23
C ASN A 80 3.97 -8.66 5.78
N ASN A 81 2.93 -8.13 5.13
CA ASN A 81 3.00 -7.74 3.72
C ASN A 81 3.76 -6.43 3.52
N LEU A 82 3.71 -5.52 4.48
CA LEU A 82 4.57 -4.33 4.52
C LEU A 82 6.05 -4.73 4.59
N ALA A 83 6.38 -5.66 5.50
CA ALA A 83 7.73 -6.20 5.63
C ALA A 83 8.21 -6.85 4.32
N PHE A 84 7.35 -7.64 3.68
CA PHE A 84 7.66 -8.23 2.39
C PHE A 84 7.93 -7.15 1.33
N SER A 85 7.07 -6.15 1.21
CA SER A 85 7.22 -5.06 0.25
C SER A 85 8.50 -4.26 0.48
N LEU A 86 8.87 -4.00 1.74
CA LEU A 86 10.13 -3.35 2.12
C LEU A 86 11.34 -4.20 1.74
N ARG A 87 11.32 -5.51 2.02
CA ARG A 87 12.40 -6.43 1.66
C ARG A 87 12.64 -6.47 0.15
N MET A 88 11.57 -6.47 -0.64
CA MET A 88 11.64 -6.51 -2.11
C MET A 88 12.20 -5.22 -2.73
N GLN A 89 12.19 -4.11 -2.01
CA GLN A 89 12.78 -2.85 -2.45
C GLN A 89 14.30 -2.76 -2.21
N GLY A 90 14.89 -3.70 -1.48
CA GLY A 90 16.33 -3.83 -1.33
C GLY A 90 16.85 -3.79 0.10
N THR A 91 18.17 -4.01 0.22
CA THR A 91 18.85 -4.24 1.50
C THR A 91 18.77 -3.07 2.48
N HIS A 92 18.64 -1.85 1.99
CA HIS A 92 18.51 -0.66 2.84
C HIS A 92 17.22 -0.64 3.69
N ASN A 93 16.24 -1.48 3.34
CA ASN A 93 14.99 -1.63 4.07
C ASN A 93 14.94 -2.86 4.99
N PHE A 94 16.00 -3.69 5.04
CA PHE A 94 15.97 -4.97 5.75
C PHE A 94 15.67 -4.82 7.25
N GLU A 95 16.22 -3.81 7.90
CA GLU A 95 15.95 -3.57 9.33
C GLU A 95 14.49 -3.16 9.57
N ARG A 96 13.92 -2.32 8.71
CA ARG A 96 12.50 -1.96 8.80
C ARG A 96 11.60 -3.18 8.53
N ALA A 97 11.94 -3.98 7.52
CA ALA A 97 11.22 -5.21 7.22
C ALA A 97 11.26 -6.17 8.43
N LEU A 98 12.42 -6.34 9.06
CA LEU A 98 12.57 -7.18 10.25
C LEU A 98 11.65 -6.72 11.40
N GLN A 99 11.59 -5.41 11.66
CA GLN A 99 10.70 -4.86 12.69
C GLN A 99 9.23 -5.21 12.42
N HIS A 100 8.78 -5.09 11.18
CA HIS A 100 7.40 -5.39 10.81
C HIS A 100 7.11 -6.91 10.83
N TYR A 101 8.03 -7.78 10.41
CA TYR A 101 7.85 -9.23 10.59
C TYR A 101 7.75 -9.60 12.08
N ASN A 102 8.59 -9.02 12.93
CA ASN A 102 8.52 -9.24 14.38
C ASN A 102 7.14 -8.79 14.91
N ARG A 103 6.67 -7.62 14.51
CA ARG A 103 5.36 -7.13 14.95
C ARG A 103 4.22 -8.02 14.49
N ALA A 104 4.26 -8.53 13.26
CA ALA A 104 3.29 -9.49 12.75
C ALA A 104 3.24 -10.75 13.64
N LEU A 105 4.40 -11.27 14.06
CA LEU A 105 4.50 -12.46 14.90
C LEU A 105 4.17 -12.22 16.36
N GLU A 106 4.35 -11.01 16.89
CA GLU A 106 3.82 -10.60 18.19
C GLU A 106 2.29 -10.60 18.21
N LEU A 107 1.68 -10.08 17.15
CA LEU A 107 0.23 -10.00 17.01
C LEU A 107 -0.39 -11.36 16.69
N LYS A 108 0.28 -12.18 15.88
CA LYS A 108 -0.20 -13.49 15.43
C LYS A 108 0.94 -14.52 15.43
N PRO A 109 1.20 -15.18 16.58
CA PRO A 109 2.33 -16.10 16.73
C PRO A 109 2.27 -17.39 15.90
N ASP A 110 1.14 -17.66 15.27
CA ASP A 110 0.93 -18.80 14.38
C ASP A 110 0.93 -18.42 12.88
N LEU A 111 1.28 -17.18 12.55
CA LEU A 111 1.36 -16.71 11.17
C LEU A 111 2.57 -17.33 10.44
N ALA A 112 2.39 -18.55 9.92
CA ALA A 112 3.44 -19.33 9.28
C ALA A 112 4.19 -18.55 8.17
N ARG A 113 3.47 -17.75 7.37
CA ARG A 113 4.07 -16.92 6.32
C ARG A 113 5.06 -15.89 6.86
N ALA A 114 4.81 -15.32 8.03
CA ALA A 114 5.73 -14.36 8.62
C ALA A 114 7.05 -15.01 9.04
N TYR A 115 7.01 -16.23 9.59
CA TYR A 115 8.24 -17.01 9.84
C TYR A 115 8.99 -17.33 8.54
N MET A 116 8.25 -17.75 7.49
CA MET A 116 8.85 -18.02 6.19
C MET A 116 9.59 -16.80 5.64
N TYR A 117 8.93 -15.67 5.55
CA TYR A 117 9.52 -14.46 4.97
C TYR A 117 10.61 -13.84 5.84
N ARG A 118 10.48 -13.91 7.18
CA ARG A 118 11.53 -13.47 8.09
C ARG A 118 12.75 -14.37 8.01
N GLY A 119 12.56 -15.69 7.90
CA GLY A 119 13.63 -16.66 7.67
C GLY A 119 14.38 -16.40 6.36
N VAL A 120 13.67 -16.07 5.29
CA VAL A 120 14.28 -15.62 4.02
C VAL A 120 15.09 -14.34 4.24
N LEU A 121 14.53 -13.36 4.93
CA LEU A 121 15.23 -12.11 5.25
C LEU A 121 16.53 -12.39 6.04
N PHE A 122 16.48 -13.23 7.07
CA PHE A 122 17.67 -13.64 7.83
C PHE A 122 18.71 -14.32 6.94
N THR A 123 18.29 -15.16 6.01
CA THR A 123 19.21 -15.79 5.04
C THR A 123 19.88 -14.74 4.16
N GLN A 124 19.12 -13.75 3.68
CA GLN A 124 19.67 -12.63 2.88
C GLN A 124 20.61 -11.73 3.68
N MET A 125 20.40 -11.61 5.00
CA MET A 125 21.29 -10.90 5.93
C MET A 125 22.52 -11.74 6.36
N GLY A 126 22.59 -13.01 5.96
CA GLY A 126 23.67 -13.93 6.37
C GLY A 126 23.48 -14.55 7.75
N ASP A 127 22.35 -14.30 8.43
CA ASP A 127 22.05 -14.85 9.75
C ASP A 127 21.32 -16.19 9.66
N LEU A 128 22.09 -17.22 9.30
CA LEU A 128 21.55 -18.57 9.16
C LEU A 128 21.07 -19.17 10.50
N SER A 129 21.56 -18.66 11.63
CA SER A 129 21.10 -19.12 12.95
C SER A 129 19.64 -18.74 13.18
N ARG A 130 19.28 -17.47 12.98
CA ARG A 130 17.91 -17.00 13.12
C ARG A 130 17.00 -17.58 12.02
N ALA A 131 17.50 -17.75 10.78
CA ALA A 131 16.76 -18.41 9.72
C ALA A 131 16.35 -19.85 10.09
N ARG A 132 17.26 -20.63 10.68
CA ARG A 132 16.98 -22.00 11.17
C ARG A 132 16.01 -22.01 12.34
N ALA A 133 16.03 -21.01 13.22
CA ALA A 133 15.04 -20.88 14.28
C ALA A 133 13.63 -20.68 13.73
N ASP A 134 13.47 -19.84 12.69
CA ASP A 134 12.18 -19.67 12.00
C ASP A 134 11.76 -20.95 11.26
N HIS A 135 12.68 -21.66 10.61
CA HIS A 135 12.42 -22.96 10.02
C HIS A 135 11.89 -23.97 11.05
N ALA A 136 12.52 -24.04 12.25
CA ALA A 136 12.06 -24.92 13.30
C ALA A 136 10.62 -24.62 13.77
N ARG A 137 10.22 -23.35 13.76
CA ARG A 137 8.83 -22.97 14.04
C ARG A 137 7.87 -23.41 12.91
N LEU A 138 8.32 -23.30 11.66
CA LEU A 138 7.53 -23.72 10.50
C LEU A 138 7.28 -25.22 10.46
N LEU A 139 8.20 -26.06 10.92
CA LEU A 139 8.00 -27.51 10.99
C LEU A 139 6.71 -27.89 11.77
N ALA A 140 6.33 -27.09 12.74
CA ALA A 140 5.09 -27.30 13.53
C ALA A 140 3.86 -26.60 12.95
N LEU A 141 4.03 -25.58 12.09
CA LEU A 141 2.94 -24.75 11.60
C LEU A 141 2.56 -25.10 10.14
N ASP A 142 3.55 -25.28 9.27
CA ASP A 142 3.36 -25.50 7.84
C ASP A 142 4.60 -26.21 7.25
N GLN A 143 4.49 -27.51 7.04
CA GLN A 143 5.56 -28.35 6.51
C GLN A 143 6.01 -27.94 5.10
N ALA A 144 5.09 -27.43 4.27
CA ALA A 144 5.42 -26.99 2.91
C ALA A 144 6.27 -25.73 2.93
N LEU A 145 5.93 -24.75 3.77
CA LEU A 145 6.73 -23.54 3.96
C LEU A 145 8.07 -23.85 4.65
N ALA A 146 8.11 -24.82 5.58
CA ALA A 146 9.36 -25.28 6.18
C ALA A 146 10.31 -25.86 5.11
N SER A 147 9.83 -26.74 4.24
CA SER A 147 10.64 -27.30 3.17
C SER A 147 11.17 -26.25 2.19
N LYS A 148 10.36 -25.23 1.89
CA LYS A 148 10.80 -24.10 1.06
C LYS A 148 11.91 -23.28 1.74
N LEU A 149 11.75 -22.98 3.02
CA LEU A 149 12.76 -22.22 3.76
C LEU A 149 14.07 -23.00 3.87
N GLU A 150 14.00 -24.32 4.10
CA GLU A 150 15.21 -25.17 4.15
C GLU A 150 15.95 -25.19 2.79
N SER A 151 15.23 -25.26 1.68
CA SER A 151 15.81 -25.14 0.33
C SER A 151 16.59 -23.81 0.15
N ILE A 152 16.03 -22.71 0.68
CA ILE A 152 16.66 -21.39 0.63
C ILE A 152 17.89 -21.32 1.54
N ILE A 153 17.80 -21.82 2.77
CA ILE A 153 18.90 -21.82 3.76
C ILE A 153 20.08 -22.67 3.26
N SER A 154 19.82 -23.80 2.62
CA SER A 154 20.84 -24.70 2.06
C SER A 154 21.45 -24.19 0.75
N GLY A 155 20.89 -23.14 0.14
CA GLY A 155 21.31 -22.61 -1.16
C GLY A 155 20.89 -23.50 -2.35
N ALA A 156 20.03 -24.49 -2.12
CA ALA A 156 19.48 -25.35 -3.18
C ALA A 156 18.36 -24.66 -3.96
N GLY A 157 17.73 -23.62 -3.40
CA GLY A 157 16.71 -22.79 -4.03
C GLY A 157 17.32 -21.73 -4.95
N GLY A 158 16.74 -21.57 -6.16
CA GLY A 158 17.11 -20.48 -7.07
C GLY A 158 16.70 -19.10 -6.53
N ARG A 159 17.29 -18.03 -7.10
CA ARG A 159 16.91 -16.64 -6.73
C ARG A 159 15.42 -16.35 -6.92
N ASP A 160 14.80 -17.00 -7.88
CA ASP A 160 13.37 -16.81 -8.21
C ASP A 160 12.43 -17.34 -7.10
N GLU A 161 12.89 -18.29 -6.26
CA GLU A 161 12.14 -18.75 -5.08
C GLU A 161 12.00 -17.68 -4.01
N TYR A 162 12.92 -16.69 -3.94
CA TYR A 162 12.81 -15.56 -3.02
C TYR A 162 11.67 -14.60 -3.39
N ASP A 163 11.32 -14.55 -4.67
CA ASP A 163 10.39 -13.58 -5.25
C ASP A 163 8.97 -14.14 -5.45
N GLY A 164 8.82 -15.47 -5.50
CA GLY A 164 7.60 -16.14 -5.94
C GLY A 164 6.52 -16.36 -4.89
N LEU A 165 6.72 -15.93 -3.64
CA LEU A 165 5.80 -16.20 -2.52
C LEU A 165 4.82 -15.06 -2.26
N ALA A 166 4.50 -14.24 -3.27
CA ALA A 166 3.41 -13.29 -3.18
C ALA A 166 2.09 -14.05 -2.98
N THR A 167 1.56 -13.94 -1.80
CA THR A 167 0.47 -14.76 -1.29
C THR A 167 -0.87 -14.37 -1.87
N GLN A 168 -1.59 -15.36 -2.40
CA GLN A 168 -3.03 -15.30 -2.46
C GLN A 168 -3.58 -15.35 -1.02
N TYR A 169 -4.29 -14.32 -0.64
CA TYR A 169 -5.33 -14.43 0.40
C TYR A 169 -6.62 -14.74 -0.35
N ASP A 170 -7.15 -15.91 -0.16
CA ASP A 170 -8.54 -16.25 -0.42
C ASP A 170 -9.41 -15.74 0.72
#